data_23f92dbc0722cd120f3be60f1e616365
#
_entry.id   23f92dbc0722cd120f3be60f1e616365
#
_cell.length_a   1.000
_cell.length_b   1.000
_cell.length_c   1.000
_cell.angle_alpha   90.00
_cell.angle_beta   90.00
_cell.angle_gamma   90.00
#
_symmetry.space_group_name_H-M   'P 1'
#
loop_
_entity.id
_entity.type
_entity.pdbx_description
1 polymer ?
#
loop_
_entity_poly.entity_id
_entity_poly.type
_entity_poly.pdbx_seq_one_letter_code
_entity_poly.pdbx_strand_id
1 'polypeptide(L)'
;PLRRQRQMCIRDRGSLEDFFYMYGMQDADKIYKDKIKFYCPRFICTAGGEKVSLRTNLVNKDYPIEPLEAVSTIGAGDNFNAGLIYGLLKYDVRYRDLNNLNEATWDKVIQCGKDFAAEVCRSFSNSVSVEFAESYK
;
A
#
# COMPACT_ATOMS: atom_id res chain seq x y z
N PRO A 1 13.59 -13.43 -14.54
CA PRO A 1 13.88 -13.30 -13.12
C PRO A 1 14.24 -11.88 -12.71
N LEU A 2 15.25 -11.26 -13.35
CA LEU A 2 15.63 -9.87 -13.06
C LEU A 2 14.50 -8.86 -13.38
N ARG A 3 13.73 -9.11 -14.43
CA ARG A 3 12.57 -8.29 -14.78
C ARG A 3 11.47 -8.39 -13.74
N ARG A 4 11.21 -9.58 -13.21
CA ARG A 4 10.22 -9.77 -12.14
C ARG A 4 10.67 -9.08 -10.87
N GLN A 5 11.94 -9.15 -10.54
CA GLN A 5 12.51 -8.46 -9.38
C GLN A 5 12.41 -6.96 -9.52
N ARG A 6 12.69 -6.41 -10.70
CA ARG A 6 12.49 -4.97 -10.97
C ARG A 6 11.03 -4.56 -10.88
N GLN A 7 10.14 -5.39 -11.38
CA GLN A 7 8.70 -5.13 -11.27
C GLN A 7 8.23 -5.20 -9.83
N MET A 8 8.78 -6.09 -9.03
CA MET A 8 8.51 -6.14 -7.59
C MET A 8 9.04 -4.89 -6.88
N CYS A 9 10.21 -4.40 -7.25
CA CYS A 9 10.77 -3.16 -6.71
C CYS A 9 9.96 -1.92 -7.05
N ILE A 10 9.28 -1.92 -8.18
CA ILE A 10 8.37 -0.85 -8.58
C ILE A 10 7.03 -0.99 -7.87
N ARG A 11 6.64 -2.21 -7.55
CA ARG A 11 5.36 -2.55 -6.95
C ARG A 11 5.49 -3.05 -5.52
N ASP A 12 6.40 -2.54 -4.77
CA ASP A 12 6.80 -2.95 -3.42
C ASP A 12 5.64 -3.00 -2.40
N ARG A 13 4.53 -3.60 -2.80
CA ARG A 13 3.33 -3.74 -2.00
C ARG A 13 2.78 -5.17 -2.09
N GLY A 14 2.37 -5.71 -0.96
CA GLY A 14 1.67 -6.99 -0.89
C GLY A 14 0.85 -7.08 0.38
N SER A 15 -0.05 -8.07 0.44
CA SER A 15 -0.77 -8.36 1.67
C SER A 15 0.03 -9.32 2.55
N LEU A 16 -0.21 -9.26 3.85
CA LEU A 16 0.41 -10.18 4.80
C LEU A 16 0.05 -11.64 4.48
N GLU A 17 -1.17 -11.87 4.02
CA GLU A 17 -1.63 -13.18 3.59
C GLU A 17 -0.83 -13.71 2.40
N ASP A 18 -0.55 -12.87 1.40
CA ASP A 18 0.27 -13.25 0.25
C ASP A 18 1.68 -13.67 0.69
N PHE A 19 2.27 -12.93 1.61
CA PHE A 19 3.61 -13.25 2.12
C PHE A 19 3.61 -14.50 2.98
N PHE A 20 2.53 -14.77 3.70
CA PHE A 20 2.38 -16.02 4.43
C PHE A 20 2.38 -17.22 3.47
N TYR A 21 1.63 -17.13 2.36
CA TYR A 21 1.63 -18.20 1.36
C TYR A 21 2.97 -18.35 0.65
N MET A 22 3.66 -17.24 0.38
CA MET A 22 4.95 -17.27 -0.34
C MET A 22 6.11 -17.75 0.54
N TYR A 23 6.16 -17.33 1.78
CA TYR A 23 7.34 -17.50 2.65
C TYR A 23 7.03 -18.15 4.00
N GLY A 24 5.78 -18.39 4.33
CA GLY A 24 5.38 -18.87 5.65
C GLY A 24 5.59 -17.84 6.76
N MET A 25 5.69 -16.56 6.44
CA MET A 25 5.99 -15.49 7.38
C MET A 25 4.79 -14.54 7.54
N GLN A 26 4.55 -14.09 8.77
CA GLN A 26 3.45 -13.18 9.10
C GLN A 26 3.89 -11.87 9.74
N ASP A 27 5.20 -11.65 9.84
CA ASP A 27 5.77 -10.46 10.46
C ASP A 27 6.37 -9.56 9.36
N ALA A 28 5.81 -8.36 9.19
CA ALA A 28 6.26 -7.42 8.17
C ALA A 28 7.75 -7.07 8.31
N ASP A 29 8.25 -6.93 9.52
CA ASP A 29 9.67 -6.63 9.75
C ASP A 29 10.58 -7.75 9.28
N LYS A 30 10.23 -9.00 9.59
CA LYS A 30 11.01 -10.16 9.15
C LYS A 30 10.94 -10.34 7.65
N ILE A 31 9.75 -10.18 7.06
CA ILE A 31 9.56 -10.26 5.61
C ILE A 31 10.45 -9.22 4.92
N TYR A 32 10.42 -7.98 5.40
CA TYR A 32 11.24 -6.91 4.84
C TYR A 32 12.74 -7.23 4.95
N LYS A 33 13.21 -7.56 6.14
CA LYS A 33 14.64 -7.81 6.40
C LYS A 33 15.18 -9.01 5.64
N ASP A 34 14.42 -10.11 5.63
CA ASP A 34 14.91 -11.40 5.14
C ASP A 34 14.63 -11.63 3.67
N LYS A 35 13.57 -11.04 3.11
CA LYS A 35 13.09 -11.36 1.77
C LYS A 35 13.05 -10.17 0.82
N ILE A 36 12.76 -8.97 1.30
CA ILE A 36 12.45 -7.83 0.44
C ILE A 36 13.60 -6.84 0.35
N LYS A 37 14.18 -6.44 1.47
CA LYS A 37 15.18 -5.37 1.55
C LYS A 37 16.34 -5.53 0.57
N PHE A 38 16.74 -6.78 0.33
CA PHE A 38 17.84 -7.07 -0.59
C PHE A 38 17.53 -6.65 -2.03
N TYR A 39 16.27 -6.79 -2.44
CA TYR A 39 15.83 -6.47 -3.81
C TYR A 39 15.18 -5.11 -3.92
N CYS A 40 14.55 -4.67 -2.86
CA CYS A 40 13.76 -3.43 -2.88
C CYS A 40 13.84 -2.74 -1.52
N PRO A 41 14.36 -1.49 -1.48
CA PRO A 41 14.48 -0.77 -0.21
C PRO A 41 13.15 -0.25 0.33
N ARG A 42 12.07 -0.38 -0.42
CA ARG A 42 10.74 0.09 -0.05
C ARG A 42 9.78 -1.07 0.01
N PHE A 43 8.91 -1.05 1.01
CA PHE A 43 7.97 -2.13 1.22
C PHE A 43 6.71 -1.63 1.90
N ILE A 44 5.57 -1.96 1.33
CA ILE A 44 4.26 -1.68 1.92
C ILE A 44 3.53 -3.01 2.06
N CYS A 45 3.16 -3.34 3.29
CA CYS A 45 2.45 -4.57 3.61
C CYS A 45 1.09 -4.23 4.23
N THR A 46 0.03 -4.73 3.63
CA THR A 46 -1.32 -4.59 4.18
C THR A 46 -1.70 -5.82 4.99
N ALA A 47 -2.28 -5.60 6.16
CA ALA A 47 -2.74 -6.66 7.06
C ALA A 47 -4.27 -6.58 7.20
N GLY A 48 -4.98 -6.81 6.11
CA GLY A 48 -6.45 -6.77 6.07
C GLY A 48 -7.00 -5.43 6.55
N GLY A 49 -7.95 -5.48 7.47
CA GLY A 49 -8.54 -4.31 8.10
C GLY A 49 -7.81 -3.79 9.33
N GLU A 50 -6.64 -4.30 9.64
CA GLU A 50 -5.93 -3.95 10.87
C GLU A 50 -4.96 -2.79 10.69
N LYS A 51 -4.04 -2.90 9.76
CA LYS A 51 -3.00 -1.88 9.55
C LYS A 51 -2.31 -1.99 8.21
N VAL A 52 -1.60 -0.92 7.85
CA VAL A 52 -0.66 -0.88 6.75
C VAL A 52 0.73 -0.64 7.33
N SER A 53 1.69 -1.47 6.97
CA SER A 53 3.08 -1.34 7.43
C SER A 53 3.95 -0.79 6.30
N LEU A 54 4.66 0.30 6.56
CA LEU A 54 5.62 0.91 5.65
C LEU A 54 7.03 0.68 6.17
N ARG A 55 7.90 0.17 5.32
CA ARG A 55 9.31 -0.07 5.63
C ARG A 55 10.17 0.47 4.51
N THR A 56 11.00 1.44 4.82
CA THR A 56 12.00 1.99 3.90
C THR A 56 13.31 2.19 4.64
N ASN A 57 14.34 2.68 3.96
CA ASN A 57 15.60 3.02 4.62
C ASN A 57 15.46 4.19 5.58
N LEU A 58 14.50 5.08 5.37
CA LEU A 58 14.29 6.29 6.16
C LEU A 58 13.09 6.22 7.08
N VAL A 59 12.08 5.41 6.75
CA VAL A 59 10.81 5.37 7.46
C VAL A 59 10.46 3.94 7.81
N ASN A 60 10.06 3.74 9.05
CA ASN A 60 9.58 2.46 9.57
C ASN A 60 8.35 2.77 10.43
N LYS A 61 7.16 2.63 9.83
CA LYS A 61 5.92 3.09 10.45
C LYS A 61 4.76 2.17 10.11
N ASP A 62 3.89 1.98 11.09
CA ASP A 62 2.62 1.29 10.92
C ASP A 62 1.48 2.32 10.95
N TYR A 63 0.54 2.17 10.02
CA TYR A 63 -0.65 3.02 9.91
C TYR A 63 -1.85 2.19 10.31
N PRO A 64 -2.49 2.46 11.45
CA PRO A 64 -3.70 1.74 11.83
C PRO A 64 -4.84 2.06 10.87
N ILE A 65 -5.68 1.07 10.63
CA ILE A 65 -6.88 1.24 9.82
C ILE A 65 -8.05 1.37 10.78
N GLU A 66 -8.87 2.41 10.58
CA GLU A 66 -10.06 2.61 11.39
C GLU A 66 -11.09 1.51 11.13
N PRO A 67 -11.75 0.99 12.18
CA PRO A 67 -12.80 0.01 12.02
C PRO A 67 -13.90 0.52 11.09
N LEU A 68 -14.34 -0.34 10.19
CA LEU A 68 -15.30 -0.03 9.14
C LEU A 68 -16.23 -1.21 8.95
N GLU A 69 -17.54 -0.96 8.94
CA GLU A 69 -18.51 -1.97 8.53
C GLU A 69 -18.42 -2.14 7.02
N ALA A 70 -17.66 -3.12 6.58
CA ALA A 70 -17.50 -3.39 5.18
C ALA A 70 -18.68 -4.15 4.60
N VAL A 71 -19.25 -3.65 3.52
CA VAL A 71 -20.25 -4.39 2.72
C VAL A 71 -19.54 -5.49 1.94
N SER A 72 -18.36 -5.19 1.41
CA SER A 72 -17.53 -6.15 0.68
C SER A 72 -16.07 -5.71 0.76
N THR A 73 -15.17 -6.69 0.87
CA THR A 73 -13.71 -6.43 0.81
C THR A 73 -13.12 -6.74 -0.56
N ILE A 74 -13.95 -7.15 -1.52
CA ILE A 74 -13.50 -7.46 -2.88
C ILE A 74 -13.00 -6.18 -3.55
N GLY A 75 -11.79 -6.23 -4.10
CA GLY A 75 -11.18 -5.10 -4.78
C GLY A 75 -10.52 -4.07 -3.87
N ALA A 76 -10.56 -4.25 -2.54
CA ALA A 76 -9.96 -3.31 -1.60
C ALA A 76 -8.45 -3.16 -1.83
N GLY A 77 -7.73 -4.27 -2.05
CA GLY A 77 -6.30 -4.25 -2.33
C GLY A 77 -5.95 -3.54 -3.64
N ASP A 78 -6.72 -3.78 -4.68
CA ASP A 78 -6.52 -3.14 -5.98
C ASP A 78 -6.78 -1.63 -5.90
N ASN A 79 -7.80 -1.23 -5.17
CA ASN A 79 -8.12 0.18 -4.99
C ASN A 79 -7.18 0.87 -4.01
N PHE A 80 -6.62 0.15 -3.07
CA PHE A 80 -5.51 0.65 -2.26
C PHE A 80 -4.33 1.02 -3.18
N ASN A 81 -3.96 0.15 -4.11
CA ASN A 81 -2.92 0.44 -5.10
C ASN A 81 -3.26 1.66 -5.95
N ALA A 82 -4.50 1.76 -6.41
CA ALA A 82 -4.95 2.92 -7.19
C ALA A 82 -4.81 4.21 -6.37
N GLY A 83 -5.16 4.17 -5.09
CA GLY A 83 -4.99 5.30 -4.19
C GLY A 83 -3.54 5.69 -3.97
N LEU A 84 -2.64 4.71 -3.84
CA LEU A 84 -1.21 4.98 -3.76
C LEU A 84 -0.70 5.70 -5.01
N ILE A 85 -1.07 5.21 -6.19
CA ILE A 85 -0.69 5.81 -7.46
C ILE A 85 -1.24 7.24 -7.56
N TYR A 86 -2.50 7.43 -7.21
CA TYR A 86 -3.12 8.75 -7.17
C TYR A 86 -2.34 9.71 -6.25
N GLY A 87 -1.98 9.25 -5.05
CA GLY A 87 -1.20 10.04 -4.11
C GLY A 87 0.17 10.42 -4.65
N LEU A 88 0.86 9.48 -5.27
CA LEU A 88 2.16 9.74 -5.88
C LEU A 88 2.06 10.80 -6.98
N LEU A 89 1.03 10.74 -7.80
CA LEU A 89 0.79 11.73 -8.86
C LEU A 89 0.40 13.10 -8.28
N LYS A 90 -0.49 13.10 -7.31
CA LYS A 90 -1.00 14.34 -6.68
C LYS A 90 0.11 15.14 -6.01
N TYR A 91 1.04 14.46 -5.35
CA TYR A 91 2.15 15.10 -4.64
C TYR A 91 3.44 15.16 -5.46
N ASP A 92 3.34 14.89 -6.77
CA ASP A 92 4.45 14.97 -7.74
C ASP A 92 5.67 14.17 -7.30
N VAL A 93 5.43 12.96 -6.77
CA VAL A 93 6.47 12.02 -6.37
C VAL A 93 6.91 11.22 -7.60
N ARG A 94 8.17 11.31 -7.96
CA ARG A 94 8.73 10.56 -9.08
C ARG A 94 9.46 9.33 -8.58
N TYR A 95 9.69 8.37 -9.48
CA TYR A 95 10.41 7.15 -9.13
C TYR A 95 11.75 7.43 -8.42
N ARG A 96 12.50 8.42 -8.89
CA ARG A 96 13.78 8.82 -8.30
C ARG A 96 13.65 9.37 -6.88
N ASP A 97 12.49 9.87 -6.49
CA ASP A 97 12.25 10.47 -5.17
C ASP A 97 11.91 9.44 -4.11
N LEU A 98 11.47 8.24 -4.52
CA LEU A 98 10.92 7.23 -3.63
C LEU A 98 11.89 6.79 -2.53
N ASN A 99 13.18 6.72 -2.82
CA ASN A 99 14.18 6.30 -1.83
C ASN A 99 14.49 7.39 -0.79
N ASN A 100 14.16 8.64 -1.08
CA ASN A 100 14.45 9.80 -0.23
C ASN A 100 13.18 10.48 0.28
N LEU A 101 12.03 9.84 0.08
CA LEU A 101 10.74 10.39 0.47
C LEU A 101 10.65 10.48 2.00
N ASN A 102 10.24 11.64 2.51
CA ASN A 102 10.10 11.86 3.94
C ASN A 102 8.81 11.22 4.49
N GLU A 103 8.73 11.11 5.80
CA GLU A 103 7.58 10.52 6.48
C GLU A 103 6.27 11.26 6.17
N ALA A 104 6.31 12.58 6.17
CA ALA A 104 5.11 13.39 5.93
C ALA A 104 4.49 13.13 4.55
N THR A 105 5.32 12.96 3.52
CA THR A 105 4.83 12.65 2.17
C THR A 105 4.30 11.21 2.11
N TRP A 106 4.98 10.27 2.74
CA TRP A 106 4.48 8.90 2.84
C TRP A 106 3.13 8.85 3.56
N ASP A 107 2.96 9.62 4.64
CA ASP A 107 1.70 9.69 5.37
C ASP A 107 0.54 10.09 4.44
N LYS A 108 0.77 11.06 3.58
CA LYS A 108 -0.23 11.52 2.61
C LYS A 108 -0.55 10.48 1.55
N VAL A 109 0.47 9.83 1.00
CA VAL A 109 0.31 8.81 -0.04
C VAL A 109 -0.42 7.58 0.52
N ILE A 110 -0.03 7.10 1.68
CA ILE A 110 -0.69 5.97 2.34
C ILE A 110 -2.14 6.32 2.70
N GLN A 111 -2.40 7.55 3.13
CA GLN A 111 -3.77 7.99 3.42
C GLN A 111 -4.65 7.93 2.16
N CYS A 112 -4.14 8.32 1.00
CA CYS A 112 -4.87 8.17 -0.26
C CYS A 112 -5.23 6.71 -0.53
N GLY A 113 -4.30 5.80 -0.32
CA GLY A 113 -4.55 4.36 -0.48
C GLY A 113 -5.63 3.86 0.47
N LYS A 114 -5.57 4.25 1.73
CA LYS A 114 -6.55 3.89 2.75
C LYS A 114 -7.94 4.41 2.40
N ASP A 115 -8.04 5.64 1.95
CA ASP A 115 -9.32 6.28 1.60
C ASP A 115 -9.97 5.57 0.41
N PHE A 116 -9.22 5.23 -0.61
CA PHE A 116 -9.72 4.51 -1.77
C PHE A 116 -10.20 3.11 -1.39
N ALA A 117 -9.44 2.39 -0.60
CA ALA A 117 -9.83 1.06 -0.13
C ALA A 117 -11.09 1.10 0.73
N ALA A 118 -11.19 2.08 1.63
CA ALA A 118 -12.36 2.25 2.50
C ALA A 118 -13.61 2.55 1.69
N GLU A 119 -13.51 3.40 0.67
CA GLU A 119 -14.64 3.72 -0.19
C GLU A 119 -15.18 2.50 -0.92
N VAL A 120 -14.30 1.66 -1.44
CA VAL A 120 -14.69 0.42 -2.14
C VAL A 120 -15.32 -0.57 -1.19
N CYS A 121 -14.84 -0.67 0.05
CA CYS A 121 -15.41 -1.57 1.06
C CYS A 121 -16.84 -1.18 1.49
N ARG A 122 -17.26 0.05 1.26
CA ARG A 122 -18.62 0.52 1.60
C ARG A 122 -19.69 0.14 0.59
N SER A 123 -19.31 -0.46 -0.53
CA SER A 123 -20.23 -0.84 -1.59
C SER A 123 -19.87 -2.20 -2.18
N PHE A 124 -20.74 -2.74 -3.04
CA PHE A 124 -20.43 -3.94 -3.81
C PHE A 124 -19.65 -3.63 -5.09
N SER A 125 -19.39 -2.36 -5.38
CA SER A 125 -18.60 -1.93 -6.52
C SER A 125 -17.10 -2.22 -6.29
N ASN A 126 -16.40 -2.61 -7.33
CA ASN A 126 -14.95 -2.82 -7.29
C ASN A 126 -14.14 -1.57 -7.62
N SER A 127 -14.79 -0.42 -7.70
CA SER A 127 -14.17 0.85 -8.01
C SER A 127 -14.75 1.95 -7.15
N VAL A 128 -14.01 3.04 -7.01
CA VAL A 128 -14.52 4.24 -6.32
C VAL A 128 -15.63 4.88 -7.15
N SER A 129 -16.59 5.48 -6.47
CA SER A 129 -17.69 6.18 -7.14
C SER A 129 -17.23 7.47 -7.80
N VAL A 130 -17.99 7.95 -8.78
CA VAL A 130 -17.71 9.23 -9.44
C VAL A 130 -17.80 10.37 -8.42
N GLU A 131 -18.78 10.32 -7.53
CA GLU A 131 -18.96 11.31 -6.48
C GLU A 131 -17.75 11.37 -5.55
N PHE A 132 -17.22 10.23 -5.15
CA PHE A 132 -16.01 10.17 -4.34
C PHE A 132 -14.82 10.75 -5.10
N ALA A 133 -14.62 10.35 -6.35
CA ALA A 133 -13.50 10.81 -7.16
C ALA A 133 -13.53 12.34 -7.32
N GLU A 134 -14.71 12.91 -7.51
CA GLU A 134 -14.86 14.36 -7.64
C GLU A 134 -14.63 15.09 -6.33
N SER A 135 -15.09 14.55 -5.21
CA SER A 135 -14.86 15.14 -3.90
C SER A 135 -13.41 15.08 -3.44
N TYR A 136 -12.63 14.18 -4.02
CA TYR A 136 -11.26 13.91 -3.60
C TYR A 136 -10.21 14.73 -4.34
N LYS A 137 -10.61 15.45 -5.33
CA LYS A 137 -9.70 16.30 -6.14
C LYS A 137 -9.03 17.42 -5.35
#